data_4919afbac20fac52f8a273637c452d77
#
_entry.id   4919afbac20fac52f8a273637c452d77
#
_cell.length_a   1.000
_cell.length_b   1.000
_cell.length_c   1.000
_cell.angle_alpha   90.00
_cell.angle_beta   90.00
_cell.angle_gamma   90.00
#
_symmetry.space_group_name_H-M   'P 1'
#
loop_
_entity.id
_entity.type
_entity.pdbx_description
1 polymer ?
#
loop_
_entity_poly.entity_id
_entity_poly.type
_entity_poly.pdbx_seq_one_letter_code
_entity_poly.pdbx_strand_id
1 'polypeptide(L)'
;MSSERNIFNNLSPLDHRYSRGENFRLLSHYFSEEARFKWEARVELALIETLVDFGIAPKKAIDQMKKAVESINADEVYKEEEKTKHNTRALVNCLREKVDSEFRQYIHLGATSFDIVDTAAILRYKAFNDEVLIPALKELIEKISEVAYRERSTVQLGRTHGQAAVPVTFGYYMAGFVSRLGNRLESLENYSSELTGQFSGAVGAYNSLSLLVDNPVEFETVLLDKLDLNRSEHSTQIIPPEKLTDYIHGIVSTFGVIADLSDDFRHLQRSEISETGEAFSEDQVGSSTMPQKRNPINFENIKSSWKVTVPKIITVYMDQLCEHQRDLTNSSSARYYPEIISHLFLAIKRLNKVMARLVLDHENLKRNLESHKDMILAEPLYIMLAREGHPDAHEAVRRLTLKSEETGKKVLELAQEDEGLNKYFDKLTTAEKDILNNPANYTGAAINETVEIVNNWSDRLNIERTW
;
A
#
# COMPACT_ATOMS: atom_id res chain seq x y z
N MET A 1 -25.56 -3.76 -34.01
CA MET A 1 -24.15 -3.41 -34.29
C MET A 1 -23.51 -3.03 -32.95
N SER A 2 -22.79 -3.92 -32.33
CA SER A 2 -21.96 -3.56 -31.17
C SER A 2 -20.79 -2.75 -31.69
N SER A 3 -20.85 -1.41 -31.58
CA SER A 3 -19.65 -0.61 -31.75
C SER A 3 -18.66 -1.08 -30.70
N GLU A 4 -17.50 -1.60 -31.12
CA GLU A 4 -16.40 -1.86 -30.16
C GLU A 4 -16.21 -0.58 -29.34
N ARG A 5 -16.45 -0.69 -28.03
CA ARG A 5 -16.35 0.47 -27.16
C ARG A 5 -14.88 0.90 -27.10
N ASN A 6 -14.60 2.09 -27.61
CA ASN A 6 -13.26 2.64 -27.53
C ASN A 6 -12.96 3.01 -26.06
N ILE A 7 -11.87 2.47 -25.51
CA ILE A 7 -11.45 2.73 -24.12
C ILE A 7 -11.29 4.22 -23.80
N PHE A 8 -10.96 5.04 -24.80
CA PHE A 8 -10.85 6.50 -24.63
C PHE A 8 -12.21 7.22 -24.46
N ASN A 9 -13.32 6.51 -24.64
CA ASN A 9 -14.67 6.99 -24.32
C ASN A 9 -15.08 6.68 -22.87
N ASN A 10 -14.24 5.96 -22.10
CA ASN A 10 -14.47 5.72 -20.69
C ASN A 10 -14.16 6.98 -19.87
N LEU A 11 -14.89 7.16 -18.76
CA LEU A 11 -14.78 8.35 -17.92
C LEU A 11 -13.71 8.19 -16.83
N SER A 12 -13.55 6.99 -16.27
CA SER A 12 -12.56 6.76 -15.22
C SER A 12 -11.14 6.74 -15.77
N PRO A 13 -10.22 7.52 -15.20
CA PRO A 13 -8.79 7.46 -15.55
C PRO A 13 -8.16 6.08 -15.34
N LEU A 14 -8.72 5.24 -14.47
CA LEU A 14 -8.27 3.86 -14.28
C LEU A 14 -8.47 3.02 -15.52
N ASP A 15 -9.48 3.30 -16.32
CA ASP A 15 -9.83 2.51 -17.51
C ASP A 15 -8.96 2.84 -18.75
N HIS A 16 -8.19 3.95 -18.71
CA HIS A 16 -7.40 4.36 -19.89
C HIS A 16 -6.04 5.00 -19.57
N ARG A 17 -5.93 5.86 -18.54
CA ARG A 17 -4.71 6.62 -18.27
C ARG A 17 -3.70 5.84 -17.43
N TYR A 18 -4.15 5.20 -16.36
CA TYR A 18 -3.29 4.60 -15.35
C TYR A 18 -3.18 3.09 -15.46
N SER A 19 -4.14 2.44 -16.08
CA SER A 19 -4.20 1.00 -16.24
C SER A 19 -3.92 0.61 -17.70
N ARG A 20 -2.65 0.33 -18.03
CA ARG A 20 -2.21 -0.08 -19.38
C ARG A 20 -1.28 -1.29 -19.30
N GLY A 21 -1.24 -2.05 -20.40
CA GLY A 21 -0.34 -3.20 -20.53
C GLY A 21 -0.58 -4.26 -19.48
N GLU A 22 0.47 -4.69 -18.79
CA GLU A 22 0.39 -5.72 -17.74
C GLU A 22 -0.48 -5.30 -16.56
N ASN A 23 -0.36 -4.06 -16.08
CA ASN A 23 -1.18 -3.55 -14.98
C ASN A 23 -2.67 -3.62 -15.30
N PHE A 24 -3.06 -3.31 -16.57
CA PHE A 24 -4.45 -3.44 -17.01
C PHE A 24 -4.91 -4.90 -16.95
N ARG A 25 -4.09 -5.83 -17.45
CA ARG A 25 -4.43 -7.27 -17.42
C ARG A 25 -4.62 -7.79 -16.00
N LEU A 26 -3.71 -7.42 -15.08
CA LEU A 26 -3.81 -7.81 -13.68
C LEU A 26 -5.08 -7.23 -13.03
N LEU A 27 -5.30 -5.92 -13.12
CA LEU A 27 -6.48 -5.28 -12.53
C LEU A 27 -7.78 -5.80 -13.14
N SER A 28 -7.83 -5.99 -14.47
CA SER A 28 -9.02 -6.50 -15.16
C SER A 28 -9.39 -7.92 -14.75
N HIS A 29 -8.39 -8.76 -14.49
CA HIS A 29 -8.60 -10.16 -14.06
C HIS A 29 -9.36 -10.27 -12.73
N TYR A 30 -9.17 -9.29 -11.83
CA TYR A 30 -9.83 -9.29 -10.52
C TYR A 30 -11.00 -8.31 -10.42
N PHE A 31 -10.92 -7.14 -11.08
CA PHE A 31 -11.78 -6.00 -10.77
C PHE A 31 -12.66 -5.50 -11.91
N SER A 32 -12.54 -6.05 -13.12
CA SER A 32 -13.48 -5.71 -14.20
C SER A 32 -14.88 -6.28 -13.94
N GLU A 33 -15.90 -5.76 -14.65
CA GLU A 33 -17.24 -6.32 -14.59
C GLU A 33 -17.29 -7.76 -15.13
N GLU A 34 -16.48 -8.06 -16.14
CA GLU A 34 -16.29 -9.44 -16.62
C GLU A 34 -15.77 -10.36 -15.50
N ALA A 35 -14.77 -9.88 -14.76
CA ALA A 35 -14.22 -10.62 -13.62
C ALA A 35 -15.27 -10.78 -12.51
N ARG A 36 -16.02 -9.74 -12.19
CA ARG A 36 -17.07 -9.80 -11.16
C ARG A 36 -18.01 -10.96 -11.39
N PHE A 37 -18.58 -11.08 -12.59
CA PHE A 37 -19.50 -12.18 -12.89
C PHE A 37 -18.83 -13.56 -12.85
N LYS A 38 -17.57 -13.66 -13.25
CA LYS A 38 -16.80 -14.91 -13.15
C LYS A 38 -16.53 -15.32 -11.70
N TRP A 39 -16.22 -14.36 -10.83
CA TRP A 39 -16.04 -14.64 -9.40
C TRP A 39 -17.38 -15.02 -8.73
N GLU A 40 -18.49 -14.34 -9.07
CA GLU A 40 -19.84 -14.72 -8.60
C GLU A 40 -20.20 -16.12 -9.11
N ALA A 41 -19.96 -16.45 -10.38
CA ALA A 41 -20.20 -17.78 -10.93
C ALA A 41 -19.31 -18.87 -10.30
N ARG A 42 -18.11 -18.53 -9.82
CA ARG A 42 -17.25 -19.45 -9.05
C ARG A 42 -17.88 -19.83 -7.70
N VAL A 43 -18.54 -18.90 -7.03
CA VAL A 43 -19.30 -19.21 -5.80
C VAL A 43 -20.48 -20.12 -6.11
N GLU A 44 -21.20 -19.89 -7.20
CA GLU A 44 -22.27 -20.80 -7.66
C GLU A 44 -21.74 -22.21 -8.01
N LEU A 45 -20.52 -22.31 -8.55
CA LEU A 45 -19.87 -23.63 -8.77
C LEU A 45 -19.59 -24.33 -7.43
N ALA A 46 -19.03 -23.60 -6.45
CA ALA A 46 -18.78 -24.16 -5.12
C ALA A 46 -20.09 -24.63 -4.45
N LEU A 47 -21.21 -23.91 -4.67
CA LEU A 47 -22.53 -24.36 -4.25
C LEU A 47 -22.90 -25.70 -4.89
N ILE A 48 -22.76 -25.85 -6.20
CA ILE A 48 -23.07 -27.11 -6.89
C ILE A 48 -22.19 -28.24 -6.38
N GLU A 49 -20.89 -28.03 -6.21
CA GLU A 49 -19.96 -29.01 -5.68
C GLU A 49 -20.37 -29.44 -4.25
N THR A 50 -20.78 -28.50 -3.41
CA THR A 50 -21.27 -28.80 -2.05
C THR A 50 -22.60 -29.54 -2.06
N LEU A 51 -23.53 -29.17 -2.92
CA LEU A 51 -24.79 -29.93 -3.10
C LEU A 51 -24.56 -31.37 -3.52
N VAL A 52 -23.49 -31.63 -4.32
CA VAL A 52 -23.07 -32.99 -4.69
C VAL A 52 -22.50 -33.74 -3.49
N ASP A 53 -21.65 -33.10 -2.68
CA ASP A 53 -21.07 -33.72 -1.49
C ASP A 53 -22.14 -34.11 -0.46
N PHE A 54 -23.19 -33.32 -0.35
CA PHE A 54 -24.35 -33.63 0.51
C PHE A 54 -25.42 -34.55 -0.15
N GLY A 55 -25.13 -35.08 -1.36
CA GLY A 55 -26.00 -36.01 -2.05
C GLY A 55 -27.30 -35.42 -2.61
N ILE A 56 -27.39 -34.08 -2.69
CA ILE A 56 -28.59 -33.37 -3.19
C ILE A 56 -28.54 -33.27 -4.72
N ALA A 57 -27.35 -32.97 -5.28
CA ALA A 57 -27.16 -32.87 -6.72
C ALA A 57 -26.30 -34.04 -7.27
N PRO A 58 -26.52 -34.46 -8.52
CA PRO A 58 -25.69 -35.51 -9.12
C PRO A 58 -24.32 -34.98 -9.58
N LYS A 59 -23.28 -35.82 -9.53
CA LYS A 59 -21.89 -35.43 -9.92
C LYS A 59 -21.79 -34.77 -11.30
N LYS A 60 -22.61 -35.19 -12.26
CA LYS A 60 -22.65 -34.59 -13.61
C LYS A 60 -22.94 -33.08 -13.62
N ALA A 61 -23.63 -32.56 -12.59
CA ALA A 61 -23.91 -31.13 -12.46
C ALA A 61 -22.62 -30.30 -12.34
N ILE A 62 -21.56 -30.83 -11.73
CA ILE A 62 -20.26 -30.14 -11.59
C ILE A 62 -19.64 -29.86 -12.97
N ASP A 63 -19.57 -30.87 -13.85
CA ASP A 63 -18.95 -30.71 -15.18
C ASP A 63 -19.73 -29.73 -16.05
N GLN A 64 -21.05 -29.75 -15.94
CA GLN A 64 -21.94 -28.80 -16.62
C GLN A 64 -21.71 -27.38 -16.11
N MET A 65 -21.65 -27.21 -14.78
CA MET A 65 -21.45 -25.91 -14.18
C MET A 65 -20.06 -25.32 -14.46
N LYS A 66 -19.00 -26.13 -14.45
CA LYS A 66 -17.64 -25.71 -14.84
C LYS A 66 -17.62 -25.08 -16.24
N LYS A 67 -18.26 -25.74 -17.22
CA LYS A 67 -18.38 -25.20 -18.59
C LYS A 67 -19.20 -23.90 -18.63
N ALA A 68 -20.27 -23.83 -17.85
CA ALA A 68 -21.10 -22.63 -17.75
C ALA A 68 -20.29 -21.44 -17.20
N VAL A 69 -19.53 -21.66 -16.12
CA VAL A 69 -18.65 -20.62 -15.50
C VAL A 69 -17.56 -20.14 -16.47
N GLU A 70 -16.92 -21.03 -17.20
CA GLU A 70 -15.90 -20.67 -18.19
C GLU A 70 -16.47 -19.79 -19.32
N SER A 71 -17.70 -20.03 -19.71
CA SER A 71 -18.35 -19.40 -20.88
C SER A 71 -19.20 -18.17 -20.55
N ILE A 72 -19.42 -17.85 -19.25
CA ILE A 72 -20.18 -16.67 -18.83
C ILE A 72 -19.45 -15.38 -19.23
N ASN A 73 -20.19 -14.38 -19.70
CA ASN A 73 -19.64 -13.06 -20.02
C ASN A 73 -20.59 -11.94 -19.60
N ALA A 74 -20.03 -10.75 -19.43
CA ALA A 74 -20.78 -9.59 -18.93
C ALA A 74 -21.90 -9.15 -19.87
N ASP A 75 -21.68 -9.20 -21.19
CA ASP A 75 -22.67 -8.74 -22.18
C ASP A 75 -23.98 -9.52 -22.09
N GLU A 76 -23.92 -10.85 -21.94
CA GLU A 76 -25.12 -11.68 -21.80
C GLU A 76 -25.84 -11.42 -20.48
N VAL A 77 -25.09 -11.24 -19.38
CA VAL A 77 -25.68 -10.97 -18.06
C VAL A 77 -26.36 -9.60 -18.06
N TYR A 78 -25.74 -8.56 -18.61
CA TYR A 78 -26.36 -7.24 -18.70
C TYR A 78 -27.62 -7.23 -19.57
N LYS A 79 -27.62 -7.95 -20.72
CA LYS A 79 -28.84 -8.11 -21.53
C LYS A 79 -29.99 -8.78 -20.79
N GLU A 80 -29.66 -9.77 -19.96
CA GLU A 80 -30.67 -10.44 -19.15
C GLU A 80 -31.11 -9.55 -17.98
N GLU A 81 -30.18 -8.74 -17.40
CA GLU A 81 -30.53 -7.78 -16.36
C GLU A 81 -31.46 -6.67 -16.86
N GLU A 82 -31.38 -6.27 -18.13
CA GLU A 82 -32.34 -5.34 -18.72
C GLU A 82 -33.80 -5.83 -18.61
N LYS A 83 -34.00 -7.16 -18.60
CA LYS A 83 -35.31 -7.79 -18.44
C LYS A 83 -35.69 -8.02 -16.96
N THR A 84 -34.76 -8.61 -16.22
CA THR A 84 -35.00 -9.01 -14.82
C THR A 84 -34.95 -7.86 -13.84
N LYS A 85 -34.24 -6.77 -14.17
CA LYS A 85 -33.92 -5.64 -13.28
C LYS A 85 -33.24 -6.07 -11.98
N HIS A 86 -32.50 -7.20 -12.03
CA HIS A 86 -31.84 -7.81 -10.89
C HIS A 86 -30.60 -8.58 -11.34
N ASN A 87 -29.41 -8.10 -10.95
CA ASN A 87 -28.11 -8.59 -11.44
C ASN A 87 -27.89 -10.08 -11.12
N THR A 88 -28.03 -10.50 -9.85
CA THR A 88 -27.83 -11.91 -9.46
C THR A 88 -28.81 -12.83 -10.18
N ARG A 89 -30.08 -12.43 -10.31
CA ARG A 89 -31.07 -13.21 -11.04
C ARG A 89 -30.70 -13.33 -12.53
N ALA A 90 -30.16 -12.27 -13.12
CA ALA A 90 -29.69 -12.30 -14.49
C ALA A 90 -28.53 -13.30 -14.67
N LEU A 91 -27.52 -13.26 -13.78
CA LEU A 91 -26.44 -14.24 -13.78
C LEU A 91 -26.97 -15.68 -13.67
N VAL A 92 -27.85 -15.93 -12.70
CA VAL A 92 -28.49 -17.26 -12.50
C VAL A 92 -29.21 -17.75 -13.76
N ASN A 93 -29.96 -16.86 -14.44
CA ASN A 93 -30.65 -17.22 -15.67
C ASN A 93 -29.65 -17.59 -16.77
N CYS A 94 -28.58 -16.79 -16.97
CA CYS A 94 -27.55 -17.08 -17.96
C CYS A 94 -26.83 -18.41 -17.67
N LEU A 95 -26.52 -18.72 -16.40
CA LEU A 95 -25.91 -20.00 -16.01
C LEU A 95 -26.87 -21.16 -16.28
N ARG A 96 -28.17 -21.00 -15.99
CA ARG A 96 -29.22 -22.03 -16.26
C ARG A 96 -29.38 -22.33 -17.74
N GLU A 97 -29.21 -21.34 -18.62
CA GLU A 97 -29.25 -21.56 -20.06
C GLU A 97 -28.09 -22.40 -20.60
N LYS A 98 -26.97 -22.40 -19.90
CA LYS A 98 -25.71 -23.09 -20.27
C LYS A 98 -25.64 -24.54 -19.76
N VAL A 99 -26.58 -24.97 -18.94
CA VAL A 99 -26.64 -26.34 -18.42
C VAL A 99 -27.90 -27.04 -18.89
N ASP A 100 -27.82 -28.38 -18.96
CA ASP A 100 -28.99 -29.22 -19.32
C ASP A 100 -30.16 -29.01 -18.35
N SER A 101 -31.39 -29.18 -18.86
CA SER A 101 -32.60 -28.83 -18.11
C SER A 101 -32.70 -29.56 -16.76
N GLU A 102 -32.17 -30.76 -16.67
CA GLU A 102 -32.20 -31.61 -15.45
C GLU A 102 -31.30 -31.07 -14.32
N PHE A 103 -30.32 -30.16 -14.61
CA PHE A 103 -29.43 -29.58 -13.61
C PHE A 103 -29.83 -28.17 -13.19
N ARG A 104 -30.67 -27.50 -13.92
CA ARG A 104 -31.07 -26.09 -13.70
C ARG A 104 -31.61 -25.81 -12.29
N GLN A 105 -32.26 -26.79 -11.69
CA GLN A 105 -32.89 -26.67 -10.37
C GLN A 105 -31.87 -26.50 -9.24
N TYR A 106 -30.60 -26.91 -9.44
CA TYR A 106 -29.56 -26.85 -8.42
C TYR A 106 -28.83 -25.50 -8.41
N ILE A 107 -28.90 -24.71 -9.50
CA ILE A 107 -28.26 -23.41 -9.60
C ILE A 107 -28.97 -22.43 -8.68
N HIS A 108 -28.21 -21.81 -7.77
CA HIS A 108 -28.71 -20.87 -6.75
C HIS A 108 -29.67 -21.50 -5.73
N LEU A 109 -29.62 -22.82 -5.59
CA LEU A 109 -30.53 -23.52 -4.67
C LEU A 109 -30.16 -23.23 -3.21
N GLY A 110 -31.09 -22.67 -2.44
CA GLY A 110 -30.89 -22.30 -1.05
C GLY A 110 -30.19 -20.97 -0.83
N ALA A 111 -29.63 -20.37 -1.88
CA ALA A 111 -28.88 -19.10 -1.81
C ALA A 111 -29.75 -17.86 -1.79
N THR A 112 -29.24 -16.78 -1.22
CA THR A 112 -29.68 -15.42 -1.47
C THR A 112 -28.61 -14.66 -2.25
N SER A 113 -28.97 -13.51 -2.84
CA SER A 113 -28.06 -12.74 -3.69
C SER A 113 -26.72 -12.42 -3.03
N PHE A 114 -26.72 -12.07 -1.76
CA PHE A 114 -25.50 -11.65 -1.05
C PHE A 114 -24.65 -12.81 -0.54
N ASP A 115 -25.16 -14.03 -0.46
CA ASP A 115 -24.33 -15.24 -0.30
C ASP A 115 -23.34 -15.36 -1.47
N ILE A 116 -23.75 -14.92 -2.66
CA ILE A 116 -22.93 -14.94 -3.87
C ILE A 116 -22.10 -13.67 -4.01
N VAL A 117 -22.73 -12.49 -3.92
CA VAL A 117 -22.09 -11.19 -4.23
C VAL A 117 -21.02 -10.83 -3.21
N ASP A 118 -21.31 -10.91 -1.91
CA ASP A 118 -20.34 -10.57 -0.86
C ASP A 118 -19.20 -11.59 -0.82
N THR A 119 -19.51 -12.89 -0.84
CA THR A 119 -18.50 -13.94 -0.83
C THR A 119 -17.57 -13.86 -2.04
N ALA A 120 -18.11 -13.58 -3.24
CA ALA A 120 -17.31 -13.35 -4.44
C ALA A 120 -16.45 -12.08 -4.34
N ALA A 121 -16.96 -11.01 -3.71
CA ALA A 121 -16.19 -9.78 -3.51
C ALA A 121 -15.02 -10.02 -2.57
N ILE A 122 -15.24 -10.68 -1.43
CA ILE A 122 -14.19 -11.05 -0.49
C ILE A 122 -13.13 -11.95 -1.15
N LEU A 123 -13.59 -12.98 -1.86
CA LEU A 123 -12.71 -13.94 -2.54
C LEU A 123 -11.76 -13.25 -3.51
N ARG A 124 -12.26 -12.33 -4.36
CA ARG A 124 -11.43 -11.62 -5.33
C ARG A 124 -10.49 -10.58 -4.68
N TYR A 125 -10.90 -9.94 -3.56
CA TYR A 125 -10.02 -9.02 -2.83
C TYR A 125 -8.88 -9.76 -2.14
N LYS A 126 -9.17 -10.88 -1.49
CA LYS A 126 -8.16 -11.76 -0.89
C LYS A 126 -7.21 -12.30 -1.96
N ALA A 127 -7.72 -12.84 -3.05
CA ALA A 127 -6.88 -13.35 -4.14
C ALA A 127 -5.97 -12.25 -4.74
N PHE A 128 -6.50 -11.06 -5.00
CA PHE A 128 -5.67 -9.94 -5.48
C PHE A 128 -4.61 -9.52 -4.47
N ASN A 129 -4.97 -9.46 -3.18
CA ASN A 129 -4.01 -9.14 -2.12
C ASN A 129 -2.85 -10.12 -2.13
N ASP A 130 -3.15 -11.42 -2.06
CA ASP A 130 -2.17 -12.47 -1.84
C ASP A 130 -1.32 -12.75 -3.10
N GLU A 131 -1.92 -12.72 -4.28
CA GLU A 131 -1.27 -13.06 -5.55
C GLU A 131 -0.59 -11.88 -6.23
N VAL A 132 -1.02 -10.62 -5.96
CA VAL A 132 -0.57 -9.45 -6.72
C VAL A 132 -0.06 -8.31 -5.85
N LEU A 133 -0.82 -7.90 -4.83
CA LEU A 133 -0.50 -6.70 -4.06
C LEU A 133 0.67 -6.94 -3.11
N ILE A 134 0.63 -8.01 -2.32
CA ILE A 134 1.71 -8.37 -1.38
C ILE A 134 3.03 -8.62 -2.12
N PRO A 135 3.09 -9.41 -3.20
CA PRO A 135 4.31 -9.55 -4.00
C PRO A 135 4.86 -8.22 -4.54
N ALA A 136 3.99 -7.34 -5.03
CA ALA A 136 4.42 -6.03 -5.53
C ALA A 136 4.95 -5.10 -4.42
N LEU A 137 4.35 -5.15 -3.22
CA LEU A 137 4.81 -4.38 -2.06
C LEU A 137 6.13 -4.94 -1.52
N LYS A 138 6.28 -6.27 -1.50
CA LYS A 138 7.54 -6.94 -1.13
C LYS A 138 8.68 -6.54 -2.06
N GLU A 139 8.45 -6.54 -3.38
CA GLU A 139 9.40 -6.03 -4.40
C GLU A 139 9.82 -4.57 -4.11
N LEU A 140 8.87 -3.73 -3.68
CA LEU A 140 9.18 -2.34 -3.32
C LEU A 140 10.06 -2.24 -2.08
N ILE A 141 9.75 -3.02 -1.03
CA ILE A 141 10.53 -3.06 0.21
C ILE A 141 11.95 -3.54 -0.08
N GLU A 142 12.12 -4.57 -0.92
CA GLU A 142 13.41 -5.07 -1.37
C GLU A 142 14.26 -3.97 -2.00
N LYS A 143 13.72 -3.24 -2.98
CA LYS A 143 14.43 -2.13 -3.65
C LYS A 143 14.79 -0.98 -2.72
N ILE A 144 13.90 -0.66 -1.78
CA ILE A 144 14.21 0.37 -0.77
C ILE A 144 15.31 -0.14 0.17
N SER A 145 15.30 -1.42 0.53
CA SER A 145 16.33 -2.07 1.35
C SER A 145 17.69 -2.06 0.68
N GLU A 146 17.76 -2.37 -0.62
CA GLU A 146 18.98 -2.26 -1.43
C GLU A 146 19.56 -0.84 -1.40
N VAL A 147 18.73 0.17 -1.58
CA VAL A 147 19.15 1.58 -1.50
C VAL A 147 19.62 1.91 -0.09
N ALA A 148 18.86 1.53 0.93
CA ALA A 148 19.21 1.79 2.33
C ALA A 148 20.57 1.18 2.69
N TYR A 149 20.81 -0.08 2.34
CA TYR A 149 22.06 -0.76 2.63
C TYR A 149 23.23 -0.19 1.85
N ARG A 150 23.07 0.07 0.56
CA ARG A 150 24.10 0.67 -0.31
C ARG A 150 24.54 2.05 0.21
N GLU A 151 23.58 2.86 0.62
CA GLU A 151 23.80 4.24 1.08
C GLU A 151 23.92 4.37 2.62
N ARG A 152 24.14 3.26 3.34
CA ARG A 152 24.18 3.25 4.82
C ARG A 152 25.23 4.16 5.45
N SER A 153 26.29 4.49 4.70
CA SER A 153 27.36 5.39 5.14
C SER A 153 27.35 6.75 4.42
N THR A 154 26.41 6.98 3.49
CA THR A 154 26.30 8.25 2.78
C THR A 154 25.69 9.30 3.70
N VAL A 155 26.49 10.29 4.10
CA VAL A 155 26.06 11.33 5.04
C VAL A 155 25.12 12.32 4.34
N GLN A 156 24.02 12.64 5.01
CA GLN A 156 23.01 13.60 4.61
C GLN A 156 22.81 14.63 5.71
N LEU A 157 22.54 15.88 5.35
CA LEU A 157 22.06 16.89 6.27
C LEU A 157 20.66 16.49 6.78
N GLY A 158 20.54 16.19 8.07
CA GLY A 158 19.23 16.01 8.70
C GLY A 158 18.43 17.29 8.69
N ARG A 159 17.12 17.20 8.51
CA ARG A 159 16.21 18.35 8.51
C ARG A 159 15.00 18.06 9.40
N THR A 160 14.71 18.96 10.31
CA THR A 160 13.48 18.97 11.10
C THR A 160 12.79 20.32 10.91
N HIS A 161 11.46 20.32 10.76
CA HIS A 161 10.71 21.54 10.47
C HIS A 161 11.19 22.30 9.21
N GLY A 162 11.84 21.58 8.28
CA GLY A 162 12.46 22.19 7.09
C GLY A 162 13.79 22.91 7.37
N GLN A 163 14.27 22.93 8.62
CA GLN A 163 15.53 23.55 9.02
C GLN A 163 16.66 22.52 9.10
N ALA A 164 17.89 22.99 8.86
CA ALA A 164 19.09 22.20 9.03
C ALA A 164 19.21 21.70 10.49
N ALA A 165 19.48 20.41 10.64
CA ALA A 165 19.69 19.75 11.91
C ALA A 165 21.02 18.97 11.87
N VAL A 166 21.19 18.00 12.77
CA VAL A 166 22.42 17.20 12.81
C VAL A 166 22.51 16.22 11.64
N PRO A 167 23.72 15.77 11.27
CA PRO A 167 23.89 14.79 10.20
C PRO A 167 23.21 13.46 10.51
N VAL A 168 22.75 12.82 9.45
CA VAL A 168 22.22 11.45 9.44
C VAL A 168 22.79 10.73 8.20
N THR A 169 22.55 9.45 8.02
CA THR A 169 22.86 8.81 6.73
C THR A 169 21.62 8.66 5.87
N PHE A 170 21.79 8.78 4.55
CA PHE A 170 20.71 8.56 3.60
C PHE A 170 20.14 7.12 3.72
N GLY A 171 21.02 6.15 3.99
CA GLY A 171 20.61 4.78 4.24
C GLY A 171 19.68 4.65 5.47
N TYR A 172 19.98 5.34 6.57
CA TYR A 172 19.13 5.33 7.76
C TYR A 172 17.76 5.95 7.50
N TYR A 173 17.73 7.06 6.78
CA TYR A 173 16.47 7.65 6.32
C TYR A 173 15.62 6.66 5.50
N MET A 174 16.24 5.93 4.55
CA MET A 174 15.55 4.91 3.75
C MET A 174 15.12 3.69 4.59
N ALA A 175 15.94 3.26 5.56
CA ALA A 175 15.62 2.15 6.46
C ALA A 175 14.34 2.41 7.28
N GLY A 176 14.06 3.67 7.61
CA GLY A 176 12.80 4.08 8.22
C GLY A 176 11.58 3.70 7.38
N PHE A 177 11.65 3.85 6.05
CA PHE A 177 10.58 3.43 5.14
C PHE A 177 10.52 1.91 4.95
N VAL A 178 11.65 1.20 4.99
CA VAL A 178 11.67 -0.28 5.04
C VAL A 178 10.85 -0.76 6.23
N SER A 179 11.09 -0.23 7.43
CA SER A 179 10.35 -0.60 8.64
C SER A 179 8.86 -0.26 8.55
N ARG A 180 8.53 0.95 8.09
CA ARG A 180 7.13 1.38 7.97
C ARG A 180 6.34 0.53 6.97
N LEU A 181 6.89 0.26 5.79
CA LEU A 181 6.25 -0.55 4.75
C LEU A 181 6.19 -2.03 5.14
N GLY A 182 7.23 -2.56 5.80
CA GLY A 182 7.23 -3.92 6.33
C GLY A 182 6.07 -4.14 7.32
N ASN A 183 5.89 -3.22 8.28
CA ASN A 183 4.76 -3.26 9.21
C ASN A 183 3.40 -3.18 8.48
N ARG A 184 3.30 -2.41 7.38
CA ARG A 184 2.05 -2.35 6.61
C ARG A 184 1.79 -3.62 5.81
N LEU A 185 2.85 -4.26 5.28
CA LEU A 185 2.73 -5.53 4.58
C LEU A 185 2.17 -6.61 5.51
N GLU A 186 2.77 -6.80 6.68
CA GLU A 186 2.26 -7.77 7.67
C GLU A 186 0.83 -7.44 8.12
N SER A 187 0.49 -6.15 8.27
CA SER A 187 -0.88 -5.76 8.58
C SER A 187 -1.86 -6.16 7.47
N LEU A 188 -1.48 -5.98 6.19
CA LEU A 188 -2.31 -6.36 5.05
C LEU A 188 -2.48 -7.87 4.93
N GLU A 189 -1.42 -8.66 5.19
CA GLU A 189 -1.50 -10.12 5.26
C GLU A 189 -2.47 -10.57 6.35
N ASN A 190 -2.37 -9.98 7.55
CA ASN A 190 -3.26 -10.28 8.67
C ASN A 190 -4.72 -9.92 8.34
N TYR A 191 -4.99 -8.71 7.85
CA TYR A 191 -6.36 -8.31 7.47
C TYR A 191 -6.93 -9.17 6.35
N SER A 192 -6.12 -9.54 5.36
CA SER A 192 -6.54 -10.45 4.28
C SER A 192 -6.89 -11.83 4.81
N SER A 193 -6.10 -12.37 5.74
CA SER A 193 -6.35 -13.69 6.35
C SER A 193 -7.62 -13.75 7.21
N GLU A 194 -8.05 -12.60 7.73
CA GLU A 194 -9.26 -12.47 8.55
C GLU A 194 -10.54 -12.30 7.72
N LEU A 195 -10.43 -12.02 6.42
CA LEU A 195 -11.60 -11.88 5.55
C LEU A 195 -12.40 -13.19 5.51
N THR A 196 -13.73 -13.06 5.62
CA THR A 196 -14.64 -14.22 5.73
C THR A 196 -15.71 -14.19 4.64
N GLY A 197 -16.15 -15.36 4.23
CA GLY A 197 -17.33 -15.53 3.39
C GLY A 197 -18.60 -15.82 4.19
N GLN A 198 -19.73 -15.95 3.50
CA GLN A 198 -21.00 -16.42 4.04
C GLN A 198 -21.78 -17.24 3.03
N PHE A 199 -22.61 -18.12 3.52
CA PHE A 199 -23.69 -18.81 2.78
C PHE A 199 -24.83 -19.17 3.73
N SER A 200 -25.50 -18.18 4.28
CA SER A 200 -26.43 -18.30 5.41
C SER A 200 -27.89 -17.87 5.10
N GLY A 201 -28.13 -17.44 3.87
CA GLY A 201 -29.46 -17.10 3.37
C GLY A 201 -29.94 -15.69 3.70
N ALA A 202 -31.19 -15.39 3.38
CA ALA A 202 -31.76 -14.06 3.29
C ALA A 202 -31.65 -13.19 4.56
N VAL A 203 -31.50 -13.79 5.74
CA VAL A 203 -31.38 -13.10 7.03
C VAL A 203 -30.29 -13.70 7.92
N GLY A 204 -29.39 -14.52 7.37
CA GLY A 204 -28.30 -15.16 8.10
C GLY A 204 -28.69 -16.33 9.02
N ALA A 205 -29.93 -16.76 8.97
CA ALA A 205 -30.44 -17.77 9.88
C ALA A 205 -30.65 -19.16 9.22
N TYR A 206 -30.08 -19.38 8.05
CA TYR A 206 -30.08 -20.64 7.29
C TYR A 206 -31.48 -21.19 6.97
N ASN A 207 -32.51 -20.36 6.93
CA ASN A 207 -33.91 -20.81 6.76
C ASN A 207 -34.09 -21.73 5.55
N SER A 208 -33.55 -21.37 4.39
CA SER A 208 -33.64 -22.16 3.17
C SER A 208 -32.80 -23.44 3.22
N LEU A 209 -31.56 -23.34 3.74
CA LEU A 209 -30.65 -24.48 3.86
C LEU A 209 -31.16 -25.53 4.85
N SER A 210 -31.83 -25.14 5.95
CA SER A 210 -32.43 -26.05 6.93
C SER A 210 -33.58 -26.89 6.34
N LEU A 211 -34.09 -26.54 5.15
CA LEU A 211 -35.01 -27.37 4.39
C LEU A 211 -34.31 -28.40 3.50
N LEU A 212 -33.03 -28.25 3.30
CA LEU A 212 -32.23 -29.08 2.37
C LEU A 212 -31.31 -30.04 3.13
N VAL A 213 -30.77 -29.63 4.27
CA VAL A 213 -29.78 -30.37 5.06
C VAL A 213 -30.07 -30.26 6.56
N ASP A 214 -29.65 -31.30 7.30
CA ASP A 214 -29.81 -31.33 8.76
C ASP A 214 -28.84 -30.39 9.47
N ASN A 215 -27.63 -30.18 8.91
CA ASN A 215 -26.62 -29.29 9.45
C ASN A 215 -26.23 -28.19 8.44
N PRO A 216 -26.96 -27.08 8.38
CA PRO A 216 -26.72 -26.00 7.43
C PRO A 216 -25.40 -25.23 7.71
N VAL A 217 -24.91 -25.21 8.96
CA VAL A 217 -23.63 -24.59 9.32
C VAL A 217 -22.46 -25.40 8.74
N GLU A 218 -22.54 -26.73 8.77
CA GLU A 218 -21.54 -27.61 8.13
C GLU A 218 -21.56 -27.43 6.61
N PHE A 219 -22.76 -27.29 6.02
CA PHE A 219 -22.88 -27.02 4.58
C PHE A 219 -22.15 -25.75 4.18
N GLU A 220 -22.38 -24.64 4.91
CA GLU A 220 -21.68 -23.37 4.68
C GLU A 220 -20.17 -23.52 4.82
N THR A 221 -19.70 -24.20 5.88
CA THR A 221 -18.27 -24.44 6.11
C THR A 221 -17.64 -25.17 4.94
N VAL A 222 -18.24 -26.29 4.49
CA VAL A 222 -17.75 -27.07 3.34
C VAL A 222 -17.74 -26.25 2.04
N LEU A 223 -18.73 -25.39 1.84
CA LEU A 223 -18.79 -24.51 0.68
C LEU A 223 -17.64 -23.49 0.70
N LEU A 224 -17.43 -22.84 1.84
CA LEU A 224 -16.41 -21.81 1.99
C LEU A 224 -14.98 -22.40 1.96
N ASP A 225 -14.77 -23.61 2.49
CA ASP A 225 -13.51 -24.34 2.39
C ASP A 225 -13.10 -24.56 0.93
N LYS A 226 -14.06 -24.85 0.01
CA LYS A 226 -13.76 -24.97 -1.44
C LYS A 226 -13.30 -23.65 -2.07
N LEU A 227 -13.58 -22.53 -1.41
CA LEU A 227 -13.20 -21.18 -1.82
C LEU A 227 -11.98 -20.65 -1.07
N ASP A 228 -11.38 -21.44 -0.17
CA ASP A 228 -10.31 -20.98 0.73
C ASP A 228 -10.71 -19.75 1.56
N LEU A 229 -11.94 -19.77 2.07
CA LEU A 229 -12.49 -18.72 2.93
C LEU A 229 -12.97 -19.30 4.25
N ASN A 230 -12.69 -18.59 5.34
CA ASN A 230 -13.30 -18.89 6.63
C ASN A 230 -14.76 -18.44 6.65
N ARG A 231 -15.58 -19.15 7.43
CA ARG A 231 -16.95 -18.75 7.70
C ARG A 231 -16.99 -17.55 8.65
N SER A 232 -17.89 -16.60 8.40
CA SER A 232 -18.24 -15.58 9.36
C SER A 232 -18.88 -16.20 10.60
N GLU A 233 -18.54 -15.75 11.81
CA GLU A 233 -19.15 -16.25 13.04
C GLU A 233 -20.66 -16.01 13.07
N HIS A 234 -21.06 -14.84 12.61
CA HIS A 234 -22.45 -14.42 12.44
C HIS A 234 -22.56 -13.61 11.16
N SER A 235 -23.68 -13.71 10.48
CA SER A 235 -24.05 -12.86 9.35
C SER A 235 -25.51 -12.49 9.42
N THR A 236 -25.89 -11.46 8.71
CA THR A 236 -27.27 -11.14 8.35
C THR A 236 -27.50 -11.60 6.90
N GLN A 237 -28.12 -10.80 6.06
CA GLN A 237 -28.05 -11.05 4.62
C GLN A 237 -26.66 -10.73 4.06
N ILE A 238 -25.85 -9.98 4.81
CA ILE A 238 -24.49 -9.55 4.46
C ILE A 238 -23.49 -10.05 5.50
N ILE A 239 -22.23 -10.15 5.09
CA ILE A 239 -21.08 -10.36 5.97
C ILE A 239 -20.92 -9.13 6.87
N PRO A 240 -20.58 -9.27 8.18
CA PRO A 240 -20.22 -8.14 9.01
C PRO A 240 -19.12 -7.31 8.35
N PRO A 241 -19.29 -5.99 8.18
CA PRO A 241 -18.44 -5.18 7.32
C PRO A 241 -17.07 -4.83 7.94
N GLU A 242 -16.87 -5.06 9.24
CA GLU A 242 -15.73 -4.58 10.00
C GLU A 242 -14.41 -5.10 9.42
N LYS A 243 -14.30 -6.40 9.14
CA LYS A 243 -13.07 -7.01 8.60
C LYS A 243 -12.70 -6.47 7.22
N LEU A 244 -13.69 -6.24 6.36
CA LEU A 244 -13.46 -5.60 5.07
C LEU A 244 -13.07 -4.13 5.26
N THR A 245 -13.69 -3.44 6.20
CA THR A 245 -13.34 -2.06 6.55
C THR A 245 -11.89 -1.96 7.02
N ASP A 246 -11.44 -2.86 7.90
CA ASP A 246 -10.06 -2.91 8.40
C ASP A 246 -9.07 -3.21 7.27
N TYR A 247 -9.41 -4.14 6.36
CA TYR A 247 -8.60 -4.41 5.18
C TYR A 247 -8.46 -3.16 4.29
N ILE A 248 -9.54 -2.49 3.95
CA ILE A 248 -9.50 -1.25 3.13
C ILE A 248 -8.80 -0.11 3.89
N HIS A 249 -8.97 -0.01 5.21
CA HIS A 249 -8.16 0.90 6.03
C HIS A 249 -6.66 0.59 5.90
N GLY A 250 -6.27 -0.67 5.97
CA GLY A 250 -4.89 -1.11 5.75
C GLY A 250 -4.35 -0.68 4.38
N ILE A 251 -5.14 -0.82 3.32
CA ILE A 251 -4.82 -0.34 1.96
C ILE A 251 -4.53 1.18 1.96
N VAL A 252 -5.44 1.98 2.54
CA VAL A 252 -5.29 3.45 2.57
C VAL A 252 -4.12 3.87 3.45
N SER A 253 -3.90 3.22 4.59
CA SER A 253 -2.77 3.48 5.49
C SER A 253 -1.42 3.16 4.83
N THR A 254 -1.33 2.05 4.10
CA THR A 254 -0.14 1.69 3.30
C THR A 254 0.13 2.73 2.22
N PHE A 255 -0.92 3.18 1.55
CA PHE A 255 -0.78 4.24 0.55
C PHE A 255 -0.29 5.56 1.16
N GLY A 256 -0.68 5.86 2.41
CA GLY A 256 -0.16 7.01 3.16
C GLY A 256 1.36 7.00 3.30
N VAL A 257 1.96 5.84 3.64
CA VAL A 257 3.42 5.69 3.74
C VAL A 257 4.11 5.91 2.39
N ILE A 258 3.53 5.37 1.30
CA ILE A 258 4.06 5.55 -0.06
C ILE A 258 3.96 7.01 -0.52
N ALA A 259 2.87 7.69 -0.16
CA ALA A 259 2.67 9.10 -0.49
C ALA A 259 3.64 10.01 0.29
N ASP A 260 3.94 9.67 1.56
CA ASP A 260 4.89 10.37 2.41
C ASP A 260 6.32 10.26 1.85
N LEU A 261 6.78 9.04 1.52
CA LEU A 261 8.05 8.83 0.83
C LEU A 261 8.15 9.63 -0.47
N SER A 262 7.07 9.64 -1.25
CA SER A 262 7.02 10.37 -2.51
C SER A 262 7.07 11.90 -2.29
N ASP A 263 6.45 12.41 -1.22
CA ASP A 263 6.50 13.83 -0.89
C ASP A 263 7.88 14.26 -0.42
N ASP A 264 8.55 13.45 0.40
CA ASP A 264 9.94 13.67 0.81
C ASP A 264 10.88 13.74 -0.40
N PHE A 265 10.79 12.79 -1.34
CA PHE A 265 11.61 12.82 -2.55
C PHE A 265 11.30 14.03 -3.44
N ARG A 266 10.05 14.45 -3.51
CA ARG A 266 9.68 15.69 -4.21
C ARG A 266 10.33 16.92 -3.58
N HIS A 267 10.45 16.95 -2.23
CA HIS A 267 11.18 18.00 -1.53
C HIS A 267 12.69 17.90 -1.73
N LEU A 268 13.27 16.71 -1.65
CA LEU A 268 14.72 16.51 -1.85
C LEU A 268 15.16 16.81 -3.30
N GLN A 269 14.25 16.76 -4.28
CA GLN A 269 14.52 17.13 -5.68
C GLN A 269 14.39 18.63 -5.97
N ARG A 270 13.98 19.47 -5.01
CA ARG A 270 13.88 20.93 -5.21
C ARG A 270 15.23 21.50 -5.61
N SER A 271 15.24 22.53 -6.47
CA SER A 271 16.46 23.09 -7.06
C SER A 271 17.49 23.55 -6.03
N GLU A 272 17.05 24.06 -4.90
CA GLU A 272 17.93 24.52 -3.80
C GLU A 272 18.49 23.38 -2.96
N ILE A 273 17.87 22.19 -2.96
CA ILE A 273 18.30 20.99 -2.22
C ILE A 273 19.04 20.05 -3.18
N SER A 274 18.34 19.55 -4.18
CA SER A 274 18.86 18.75 -5.30
C SER A 274 19.66 17.51 -4.88
N GLU A 275 19.28 16.86 -3.78
CA GLU A 275 19.97 15.69 -3.24
C GLU A 275 19.55 14.39 -3.94
N THR A 276 18.34 14.36 -4.49
CA THR A 276 17.80 13.20 -5.19
C THR A 276 17.09 13.62 -6.48
N GLY A 277 16.83 12.66 -7.37
CA GLY A 277 16.07 12.91 -8.59
C GLY A 277 15.52 11.65 -9.24
N GLU A 278 14.44 11.83 -10.00
CA GLU A 278 13.99 10.79 -10.92
C GLU A 278 14.95 10.68 -12.10
N ALA A 279 15.32 9.46 -12.50
CA ALA A 279 16.10 9.26 -13.72
C ALA A 279 15.25 9.63 -14.94
N PHE A 280 15.85 10.43 -15.83
CA PHE A 280 15.25 10.78 -17.12
C PHE A 280 15.81 9.89 -18.22
N SER A 281 14.96 9.42 -19.13
CA SER A 281 15.38 8.80 -20.38
C SER A 281 15.76 9.87 -21.42
N GLU A 282 16.54 9.51 -22.43
CA GLU A 282 17.00 10.43 -23.49
C GLU A 282 15.82 11.12 -24.21
N ASP A 283 14.72 10.39 -24.44
CA ASP A 283 13.53 10.91 -25.11
C ASP A 283 12.54 11.60 -24.19
N GLN A 284 12.81 11.65 -22.87
CA GLN A 284 11.85 12.19 -21.90
C GLN A 284 11.94 13.72 -21.83
N VAL A 285 10.80 14.37 -22.08
CA VAL A 285 10.65 15.82 -21.98
C VAL A 285 10.14 16.18 -20.59
N GLY A 286 10.95 16.91 -19.82
CA GLY A 286 10.59 17.34 -18.45
C GLY A 286 9.70 18.59 -18.40
N SER A 287 9.72 19.41 -19.46
CA SER A 287 8.94 20.64 -19.56
C SER A 287 8.70 20.97 -21.04
N SER A 288 7.51 21.48 -21.38
CA SER A 288 7.18 21.91 -22.74
C SER A 288 7.88 23.20 -23.18
N THR A 289 8.38 23.99 -22.22
CA THR A 289 8.97 25.31 -22.49
C THR A 289 10.40 25.47 -21.99
N MET A 290 10.82 24.68 -20.99
CA MET A 290 12.15 24.75 -20.39
C MET A 290 12.85 23.39 -20.52
N PRO A 291 13.69 23.17 -21.55
CA PRO A 291 14.28 21.86 -21.85
C PRO A 291 15.13 21.28 -20.72
N GLN A 292 15.75 22.13 -19.91
CA GLN A 292 16.59 21.75 -18.77
C GLN A 292 15.80 21.33 -17.52
N LYS A 293 14.49 21.63 -17.44
CA LYS A 293 13.69 21.42 -16.25
C LYS A 293 13.30 19.95 -16.07
N ARG A 294 13.67 19.36 -14.94
CA ARG A 294 13.38 17.96 -14.59
C ARG A 294 12.42 17.92 -13.42
N ASN A 295 11.13 17.74 -13.72
CA ASN A 295 10.07 17.71 -12.71
C ASN A 295 9.97 16.30 -12.08
N PRO A 296 9.66 16.19 -10.76
CA PRO A 296 9.42 14.91 -10.07
C PRO A 296 8.01 14.37 -10.37
N ILE A 297 7.73 14.09 -11.65
CA ILE A 297 6.37 13.80 -12.13
C ILE A 297 5.76 12.52 -11.57
N ASN A 298 6.60 11.52 -11.25
CA ASN A 298 6.12 10.27 -10.68
C ASN A 298 5.76 10.46 -9.19
N PHE A 299 6.61 11.14 -8.42
CA PHE A 299 6.35 11.44 -7.02
C PHE A 299 5.12 12.36 -6.86
N GLU A 300 4.99 13.39 -7.72
CA GLU A 300 3.80 14.26 -7.76
C GLU A 300 2.52 13.48 -8.09
N ASN A 301 2.59 12.55 -9.04
CA ASN A 301 1.44 11.73 -9.42
C ASN A 301 1.01 10.77 -8.32
N ILE A 302 1.96 10.12 -7.62
CA ILE A 302 1.66 9.24 -6.47
C ILE A 302 0.94 10.03 -5.38
N LYS A 303 1.46 11.20 -4.98
CA LYS A 303 0.82 12.06 -3.99
C LYS A 303 -0.56 12.54 -4.45
N SER A 304 -0.70 12.90 -5.73
CA SER A 304 -1.99 13.30 -6.29
C SER A 304 -3.01 12.16 -6.27
N SER A 305 -2.58 10.94 -6.60
CA SER A 305 -3.42 9.74 -6.54
C SER A 305 -3.87 9.41 -5.11
N TRP A 306 -2.96 9.57 -4.13
CA TRP A 306 -3.32 9.43 -2.71
C TRP A 306 -4.41 10.42 -2.28
N LYS A 307 -4.34 11.68 -2.72
CA LYS A 307 -5.38 12.71 -2.42
C LYS A 307 -6.77 12.33 -2.96
N VAL A 308 -6.83 11.62 -4.08
CA VAL A 308 -8.09 11.13 -4.65
C VAL A 308 -8.63 9.93 -3.86
N THR A 309 -7.72 9.13 -3.30
CA THR A 309 -8.07 7.85 -2.67
C THR A 309 -8.42 8.01 -1.19
N VAL A 310 -7.65 8.79 -0.42
CA VAL A 310 -7.82 8.89 1.03
C VAL A 310 -9.22 9.34 1.48
N PRO A 311 -9.92 10.27 0.82
CA PRO A 311 -11.27 10.64 1.26
C PRO A 311 -12.30 9.51 1.14
N LYS A 312 -12.05 8.51 0.28
CA LYS A 312 -12.97 7.37 0.07
C LYS A 312 -13.06 6.45 1.28
N ILE A 313 -12.09 6.50 2.22
CA ILE A 313 -12.17 5.72 3.45
C ILE A 313 -13.37 6.12 4.32
N ILE A 314 -13.80 7.37 4.25
CA ILE A 314 -14.98 7.84 4.98
C ILE A 314 -16.25 7.11 4.49
N THR A 315 -16.37 6.89 3.18
CA THR A 315 -17.46 6.09 2.60
C THR A 315 -17.42 4.66 3.11
N VAL A 316 -16.23 4.05 3.21
CA VAL A 316 -16.07 2.68 3.72
C VAL A 316 -16.52 2.58 5.18
N TYR A 317 -16.18 3.57 6.03
CA TYR A 317 -16.67 3.63 7.40
C TYR A 317 -18.20 3.85 7.48
N MET A 318 -18.78 4.62 6.56
CA MET A 318 -20.24 4.82 6.50
C MET A 318 -20.96 3.54 6.09
N ASP A 319 -20.36 2.70 5.25
CA ASP A 319 -20.91 1.43 4.79
C ASP A 319 -20.99 0.34 5.89
N GLN A 320 -20.41 0.60 7.09
CA GLN A 320 -20.61 -0.24 8.27
C GLN A 320 -22.06 -0.14 8.83
N LEU A 321 -22.78 0.92 8.49
CA LEU A 321 -24.16 1.12 8.94
C LEU A 321 -25.12 0.44 7.97
N CYS A 322 -25.90 -0.49 8.48
CA CYS A 322 -26.93 -1.20 7.73
C CYS A 322 -28.16 -1.43 8.64
N GLU A 323 -29.36 -1.20 8.11
CA GLU A 323 -30.60 -1.37 8.88
C GLU A 323 -31.03 -2.84 8.98
N HIS A 324 -31.32 -3.31 10.20
CA HIS A 324 -31.75 -4.65 10.49
C HIS A 324 -30.88 -5.72 9.80
N GLN A 325 -31.51 -6.57 9.00
CA GLN A 325 -30.84 -7.68 8.32
C GLN A 325 -30.23 -7.26 6.97
N ARG A 326 -30.72 -6.19 6.35
CA ARG A 326 -30.20 -5.62 5.09
C ARG A 326 -30.96 -4.35 4.69
N ASP A 327 -30.20 -3.38 4.17
CA ASP A 327 -30.67 -2.32 3.28
C ASP A 327 -29.79 -2.26 2.01
N LEU A 328 -30.00 -1.29 1.12
CA LEU A 328 -29.22 -1.12 -0.11
C LEU A 328 -28.40 0.18 -0.10
N THR A 329 -28.13 0.76 1.06
CA THR A 329 -27.46 2.06 1.16
C THR A 329 -25.99 2.02 0.70
N ASN A 330 -25.34 0.83 0.72
CA ASN A 330 -24.00 0.62 0.20
C ASN A 330 -23.95 0.10 -1.25
N SER A 331 -25.07 -0.01 -1.94
CA SER A 331 -25.11 -0.63 -3.28
C SER A 331 -24.29 0.11 -4.35
N SER A 332 -24.14 1.42 -4.21
CA SER A 332 -23.27 2.22 -5.07
C SER A 332 -21.83 2.30 -4.52
N SER A 333 -21.67 2.60 -3.25
CA SER A 333 -20.38 2.85 -2.59
C SER A 333 -19.44 1.63 -2.65
N ALA A 334 -19.91 0.43 -2.41
CA ALA A 334 -19.14 -0.80 -2.45
C ALA A 334 -18.51 -1.08 -3.84
N ARG A 335 -19.07 -0.52 -4.92
CA ARG A 335 -18.49 -0.63 -6.28
C ARG A 335 -17.19 0.14 -6.45
N TYR A 336 -16.86 1.05 -5.55
CA TYR A 336 -15.63 1.84 -5.58
C TYR A 336 -14.48 1.24 -4.75
N TYR A 337 -14.69 0.14 -4.01
CA TYR A 337 -13.62 -0.54 -3.26
C TYR A 337 -12.50 -1.04 -4.18
N PRO A 338 -12.78 -1.66 -5.34
CA PRO A 338 -11.74 -2.02 -6.30
C PRO A 338 -10.88 -0.84 -6.76
N GLU A 339 -11.47 0.36 -6.88
CA GLU A 339 -10.74 1.57 -7.25
C GLU A 339 -9.71 1.97 -6.18
N ILE A 340 -10.08 1.89 -4.90
CA ILE A 340 -9.18 2.18 -3.76
C ILE A 340 -7.97 1.25 -3.81
N ILE A 341 -8.21 -0.06 -3.94
CA ILE A 341 -7.16 -1.10 -4.01
C ILE A 341 -6.27 -0.89 -5.25
N SER A 342 -6.87 -0.62 -6.40
CA SER A 342 -6.17 -0.38 -7.66
C SER A 342 -5.22 0.82 -7.59
N HIS A 343 -5.63 1.90 -6.95
CA HIS A 343 -4.78 3.09 -6.80
C HIS A 343 -3.52 2.82 -5.98
N LEU A 344 -3.61 2.06 -4.88
CA LEU A 344 -2.43 1.61 -4.13
C LEU A 344 -1.50 0.77 -5.01
N PHE A 345 -2.03 -0.25 -5.67
CA PHE A 345 -1.24 -1.12 -6.55
C PHE A 345 -0.50 -0.32 -7.64
N LEU A 346 -1.18 0.59 -8.31
CA LEU A 346 -0.58 1.43 -9.36
C LEU A 346 0.49 2.38 -8.80
N ALA A 347 0.32 2.88 -7.58
CA ALA A 347 1.32 3.68 -6.89
C ALA A 347 2.57 2.85 -6.55
N ILE A 348 2.40 1.61 -6.04
CA ILE A 348 3.49 0.66 -5.79
C ILE A 348 4.25 0.36 -7.09
N LYS A 349 3.56 0.00 -8.17
CA LYS A 349 4.20 -0.31 -9.47
C LYS A 349 4.95 0.89 -10.04
N ARG A 350 4.43 2.10 -9.83
CA ARG A 350 5.11 3.34 -10.24
C ARG A 350 6.37 3.57 -9.40
N LEU A 351 6.27 3.45 -8.08
CA LEU A 351 7.38 3.67 -7.17
C LEU A 351 8.49 2.62 -7.36
N ASN A 352 8.12 1.35 -7.62
CA ASN A 352 9.08 0.29 -7.98
C ASN A 352 9.96 0.67 -9.19
N LYS A 353 9.35 1.28 -10.22
CA LYS A 353 10.10 1.75 -11.40
C LYS A 353 11.03 2.92 -11.08
N VAL A 354 10.62 3.81 -10.19
CA VAL A 354 11.43 4.96 -9.77
C VAL A 354 12.58 4.51 -8.89
N MET A 355 12.32 3.66 -7.88
CA MET A 355 13.35 3.16 -6.96
C MET A 355 14.45 2.38 -7.67
N ALA A 356 14.12 1.57 -8.67
CA ALA A 356 15.10 0.85 -9.49
C ALA A 356 16.10 1.77 -10.25
N ARG A 357 15.78 3.06 -10.39
CA ARG A 357 16.56 4.04 -11.17
C ARG A 357 16.73 5.36 -10.40
N LEU A 358 16.61 5.33 -9.07
CA LEU A 358 16.74 6.51 -8.23
C LEU A 358 18.14 7.13 -8.41
N VAL A 359 18.19 8.42 -8.67
CA VAL A 359 19.43 9.20 -8.72
C VAL A 359 19.67 9.83 -7.36
N LEU A 360 20.85 9.58 -6.79
CA LEU A 360 21.34 10.24 -5.59
C LEU A 360 22.52 11.13 -5.98
N ASP A 361 22.46 12.40 -5.66
CA ASP A 361 23.50 13.39 -5.98
C ASP A 361 24.42 13.58 -4.76
N HIS A 362 25.50 12.81 -4.72
CA HIS A 362 26.49 12.83 -3.62
C HIS A 362 27.17 14.19 -3.46
N GLU A 363 27.38 14.94 -4.55
CA GLU A 363 27.99 16.26 -4.49
C GLU A 363 27.04 17.27 -3.84
N ASN A 364 25.77 17.22 -4.16
CA ASN A 364 24.79 18.07 -3.53
C ASN A 364 24.52 17.71 -2.06
N LEU A 365 24.52 16.41 -1.70
CA LEU A 365 24.47 15.95 -0.30
C LEU A 365 25.63 16.58 0.50
N LYS A 366 26.85 16.48 -0.02
CA LYS A 366 28.05 17.06 0.59
C LYS A 366 27.96 18.59 0.67
N ARG A 367 27.60 19.25 -0.41
CA ARG A 367 27.45 20.71 -0.45
C ARG A 367 26.46 21.21 0.60
N ASN A 368 25.30 20.56 0.72
CA ASN A 368 24.26 20.96 1.67
C ASN A 368 24.73 20.76 3.12
N LEU A 369 25.45 19.69 3.43
CA LEU A 369 26.04 19.49 4.73
C LEU A 369 27.12 20.56 5.03
N GLU A 370 28.05 20.77 4.09
CA GLU A 370 29.14 21.73 4.24
C GLU A 370 28.65 23.17 4.45
N SER A 371 27.54 23.55 3.79
CA SER A 371 26.97 24.89 3.94
C SER A 371 26.39 25.17 5.34
N HIS A 372 26.14 24.14 6.15
CA HIS A 372 25.57 24.27 7.49
C HIS A 372 26.50 23.72 8.58
N LYS A 373 27.69 23.21 8.22
CA LYS A 373 28.57 22.46 9.12
C LYS A 373 28.94 23.22 10.40
N ASP A 374 29.10 24.52 10.30
CA ASP A 374 29.51 25.34 11.43
C ASP A 374 28.44 25.40 12.53
N MET A 375 27.17 25.62 12.15
CA MET A 375 26.05 25.64 13.08
C MET A 375 25.65 24.26 13.62
N ILE A 376 25.87 23.20 12.84
CA ILE A 376 25.64 21.82 13.27
C ILE A 376 26.48 21.47 14.50
N LEU A 377 27.68 22.07 14.64
CA LEU A 377 28.58 21.80 15.74
C LEU A 377 28.05 22.26 17.11
N ALA A 378 27.05 23.11 17.15
CA ALA A 378 26.49 23.61 18.41
C ALA A 378 26.00 22.49 19.33
N GLU A 379 25.33 21.47 18.78
CA GLU A 379 24.83 20.35 19.59
C GLU A 379 25.97 19.46 20.15
N PRO A 380 26.86 18.87 19.35
CA PRO A 380 27.92 18.05 19.90
C PRO A 380 28.83 18.85 20.84
N LEU A 381 29.10 20.12 20.54
CA LEU A 381 29.94 20.96 21.37
C LEU A 381 29.33 21.16 22.77
N TYR A 382 28.03 21.52 22.89
CA TYR A 382 27.44 21.72 24.20
C TYR A 382 27.36 20.43 25.00
N ILE A 383 27.07 19.28 24.34
CA ILE A 383 27.03 17.96 25.01
C ILE A 383 28.41 17.60 25.57
N MET A 384 29.47 17.78 24.78
CA MET A 384 30.83 17.51 25.21
C MET A 384 31.25 18.40 26.37
N LEU A 385 30.98 19.70 26.33
CA LEU A 385 31.27 20.65 27.40
C LEU A 385 30.49 20.29 28.69
N ALA A 386 29.22 19.94 28.58
CA ALA A 386 28.39 19.55 29.72
C ALA A 386 28.92 18.27 30.40
N ARG A 387 29.30 17.26 29.61
CA ARG A 387 29.88 16.01 30.09
C ARG A 387 31.20 16.25 30.85
N GLU A 388 32.00 17.20 30.41
CA GLU A 388 33.24 17.57 31.08
C GLU A 388 33.03 18.49 32.28
N GLY A 389 31.79 18.79 32.66
CA GLY A 389 31.41 19.52 33.85
C GLY A 389 31.25 21.02 33.68
N HIS A 390 30.98 21.50 32.48
CA HIS A 390 30.62 22.91 32.28
C HIS A 390 29.25 23.19 32.95
N PRO A 391 29.11 24.22 33.80
CA PRO A 391 27.90 24.43 34.61
C PRO A 391 26.67 24.80 33.77
N ASP A 392 26.85 25.46 32.63
CA ASP A 392 25.77 25.84 31.68
C ASP A 392 26.32 25.82 30.25
N ALA A 393 26.57 24.63 29.74
CA ALA A 393 27.16 24.42 28.43
C ALA A 393 26.25 24.88 27.29
N HIS A 394 24.92 24.65 27.44
CA HIS A 394 23.94 25.06 26.42
C HIS A 394 23.95 26.56 26.21
N GLU A 395 23.88 27.35 27.30
CA GLU A 395 23.91 28.82 27.21
C GLU A 395 25.26 29.33 26.70
N ALA A 396 26.39 28.70 27.10
CA ALA A 396 27.70 29.05 26.58
C ALA A 396 27.75 28.90 25.06
N VAL A 397 27.31 27.77 24.53
CA VAL A 397 27.30 27.52 23.08
C VAL A 397 26.27 28.40 22.35
N ARG A 398 25.09 28.67 22.95
CA ARG A 398 24.12 29.58 22.38
C ARG A 398 24.72 30.99 22.17
N ARG A 399 25.51 31.47 23.14
CA ARG A 399 26.22 32.76 22.98
C ARG A 399 27.24 32.74 21.86
N LEU A 400 27.94 31.61 21.66
CA LEU A 400 28.87 31.44 20.55
C LEU A 400 28.15 31.47 19.21
N THR A 401 26.98 30.81 19.09
CA THR A 401 26.21 30.86 17.82
C THR A 401 25.73 32.26 17.50
N LEU A 402 25.22 33.03 18.47
CA LEU A 402 24.85 34.44 18.25
C LEU A 402 26.05 35.29 17.84
N LYS A 403 27.19 35.12 18.51
CA LYS A 403 28.41 35.83 18.15
C LYS A 403 28.95 35.45 16.77
N SER A 404 28.76 34.17 16.38
CA SER A 404 29.07 33.70 15.02
C SER A 404 28.23 34.42 13.97
N GLU A 405 26.93 34.53 14.19
CA GLU A 405 26.00 35.27 13.32
C GLU A 405 26.36 36.77 13.19
N GLU A 406 26.71 37.42 14.31
CA GLU A 406 27.12 38.84 14.35
C GLU A 406 28.47 39.11 13.67
N THR A 407 29.44 38.23 13.84
CA THR A 407 30.82 38.46 13.43
C THR A 407 31.22 37.77 12.15
N GLY A 408 30.50 36.76 11.70
CA GLY A 408 30.84 35.87 10.60
C GLY A 408 31.97 34.89 10.93
N LYS A 409 32.48 34.86 12.19
CA LYS A 409 33.48 33.87 12.63
C LYS A 409 32.82 32.53 12.88
N LYS A 410 33.52 31.42 12.68
CA LYS A 410 33.02 30.10 12.93
C LYS A 410 32.79 29.82 14.42
N VAL A 411 31.78 29.03 14.75
CA VAL A 411 31.43 28.65 16.15
C VAL A 411 32.64 27.97 16.81
N LEU A 412 33.31 27.06 16.11
CA LEU A 412 34.51 26.37 16.65
C LEU A 412 35.69 27.30 16.90
N GLU A 413 35.95 28.26 16.01
CA GLU A 413 36.99 29.29 16.20
C GLU A 413 36.69 30.15 17.44
N LEU A 414 35.45 30.61 17.58
CA LEU A 414 35.02 31.39 18.74
C LEU A 414 35.10 30.58 20.04
N ALA A 415 34.80 29.30 19.99
CA ALA A 415 34.90 28.41 21.15
C ALA A 415 36.36 28.15 21.57
N GLN A 416 37.29 28.08 20.62
CA GLN A 416 38.73 27.96 20.86
C GLN A 416 39.38 29.24 21.34
N GLU A 417 38.85 30.41 20.95
CA GLU A 417 39.29 31.72 21.45
C GLU A 417 38.80 32.02 22.89
N ASP A 418 37.81 31.27 23.38
CA ASP A 418 37.25 31.46 24.73
C ASP A 418 38.09 30.74 25.79
N GLU A 419 38.89 31.52 26.52
CA GLU A 419 39.74 30.99 27.61
C GLU A 419 38.99 30.21 28.67
N GLY A 420 37.71 30.53 28.89
CA GLY A 420 36.84 29.83 29.84
C GLY A 420 36.50 28.39 29.43
N LEU A 421 36.59 28.10 28.13
CA LEU A 421 36.31 26.80 27.56
C LEU A 421 37.55 25.92 27.38
N ASN A 422 38.75 26.44 27.36
CA ASN A 422 39.99 25.68 27.09
C ASN A 422 40.15 24.46 27.98
N LYS A 423 39.89 24.57 29.29
CA LYS A 423 40.01 23.47 30.26
C LYS A 423 39.06 22.28 29.97
N TYR A 424 37.99 22.49 29.19
CA TYR A 424 37.07 21.44 28.78
C TYR A 424 37.54 20.82 27.46
N PHE A 425 38.04 21.64 26.50
CA PHE A 425 38.60 21.16 25.25
C PHE A 425 39.80 20.25 25.46
N ASP A 426 40.64 20.51 26.47
CA ASP A 426 41.82 19.69 26.79
C ASP A 426 41.45 18.25 27.17
N LYS A 427 40.26 18.05 27.71
CA LYS A 427 39.75 16.75 28.14
C LYS A 427 39.07 15.94 27.01
N LEU A 428 38.79 16.57 25.88
CA LEU A 428 38.14 15.88 24.75
C LEU A 428 39.05 14.82 24.16
N THR A 429 38.47 13.66 23.87
CA THR A 429 39.13 12.57 23.16
C THR A 429 39.46 12.96 21.70
N THR A 430 40.33 12.19 21.07
CA THR A 430 40.66 12.39 19.64
C THR A 430 39.42 12.25 18.77
N ALA A 431 38.57 11.26 19.03
CA ALA A 431 37.30 11.02 18.28
C ALA A 431 36.35 12.22 18.39
N GLU A 432 36.25 12.84 19.54
CA GLU A 432 35.39 14.02 19.75
C GLU A 432 35.96 15.26 19.03
N LYS A 433 37.25 15.45 19.08
CA LYS A 433 37.91 16.50 18.31
C LYS A 433 37.73 16.29 16.81
N ASP A 434 37.72 15.03 16.34
CA ASP A 434 37.43 14.71 14.94
C ASP A 434 36.01 15.06 14.55
N ILE A 435 35.03 14.86 15.44
CA ILE A 435 33.62 15.28 15.21
C ILE A 435 33.55 16.81 15.07
N LEU A 436 34.23 17.55 15.96
CA LEU A 436 34.25 19.02 15.90
C LEU A 436 34.94 19.56 14.64
N ASN A 437 35.94 18.87 14.13
CA ASN A 437 36.60 19.23 12.89
C ASN A 437 35.84 18.80 11.63
N ASN A 438 35.12 17.71 11.70
CA ASN A 438 34.33 17.15 10.60
C ASN A 438 32.98 16.66 11.07
N PRO A 439 31.95 17.50 11.03
CA PRO A 439 30.58 17.14 11.48
C PRO A 439 29.98 15.93 10.75
N ALA A 440 30.50 15.55 9.57
CA ALA A 440 30.08 14.34 8.88
C ALA A 440 30.30 13.06 9.73
N ASN A 441 31.18 13.11 10.73
CA ASN A 441 31.41 11.99 11.66
C ASN A 441 30.35 11.90 12.78
N TYR A 442 29.44 12.89 12.87
CA TYR A 442 28.38 12.94 13.89
C TYR A 442 27.08 12.32 13.42
N THR A 443 27.12 11.06 13.01
CA THR A 443 25.94 10.31 12.53
C THR A 443 25.35 9.33 13.54
N GLY A 444 25.90 9.32 14.77
CA GLY A 444 25.43 8.43 15.84
C GLY A 444 25.46 6.96 15.45
N ALA A 445 24.37 6.25 15.70
CA ALA A 445 24.21 4.82 15.39
C ALA A 445 23.67 4.54 13.99
N ALA A 446 23.46 5.56 13.14
CA ALA A 446 22.71 5.45 11.88
C ALA A 446 23.18 4.30 10.97
N ILE A 447 24.48 4.04 10.86
CA ILE A 447 25.02 2.97 10.00
C ILE A 447 24.61 1.59 10.53
N ASN A 448 24.80 1.35 11.83
CA ASN A 448 24.50 0.06 12.45
C ASN A 448 22.99 -0.23 12.47
N GLU A 449 22.19 0.76 12.83
CA GLU A 449 20.74 0.69 12.82
C GLU A 449 20.19 0.42 11.41
N THR A 450 20.79 1.02 10.37
CA THR A 450 20.42 0.72 8.98
C THR A 450 20.59 -0.76 8.67
N VAL A 451 21.75 -1.32 9.01
CA VAL A 451 22.05 -2.73 8.76
C VAL A 451 21.12 -3.65 9.54
N GLU A 452 20.84 -3.33 10.80
CA GLU A 452 19.95 -4.11 11.65
C GLU A 452 18.51 -4.10 11.11
N ILE A 453 17.96 -2.92 10.80
CA ILE A 453 16.59 -2.77 10.28
C ILE A 453 16.44 -3.53 8.96
N VAL A 454 17.35 -3.32 8.01
CA VAL A 454 17.28 -3.96 6.69
C VAL A 454 17.39 -5.48 6.81
N ASN A 455 18.31 -5.99 7.63
CA ASN A 455 18.46 -7.43 7.84
C ASN A 455 17.23 -8.05 8.51
N ASN A 456 16.71 -7.43 9.56
CA ASN A 456 15.52 -7.90 10.27
C ASN A 456 14.31 -8.01 9.33
N TRP A 457 14.05 -6.99 8.51
CA TRP A 457 12.92 -7.04 7.57
C TRP A 457 13.14 -8.00 6.42
N SER A 458 14.39 -8.16 5.95
CA SER A 458 14.71 -9.16 4.93
C SER A 458 14.41 -10.58 5.43
N ASP A 459 14.79 -10.89 6.67
CA ASP A 459 14.52 -12.19 7.29
C ASP A 459 13.00 -12.41 7.49
N ARG A 460 12.28 -11.42 8.04
CA ARG A 460 10.82 -11.52 8.28
C ARG A 460 10.03 -11.72 7.01
N LEU A 461 10.42 -11.06 5.92
CA LEU A 461 9.73 -11.11 4.65
C LEU A 461 10.29 -12.16 3.68
N ASN A 462 11.30 -12.95 4.09
CA ASN A 462 12.01 -13.89 3.23
C ASN A 462 12.50 -13.23 1.93
N ILE A 463 13.16 -12.08 2.04
CA ILE A 463 13.81 -11.37 0.93
C ILE A 463 15.25 -11.88 0.83
N GLU A 464 15.65 -12.34 -0.35
CA GLU A 464 17.03 -12.72 -0.61
C GLU A 464 17.92 -11.47 -0.62
N ARG A 465 19.01 -11.48 0.18
CA ARG A 465 19.93 -10.35 0.28
C ARG A 465 20.91 -10.39 -0.89
N THR A 466 20.85 -9.38 -1.74
CA THR A 466 21.74 -9.21 -2.90
C THR A 466 22.87 -8.22 -2.66
N TRP A 467 22.96 -7.63 -1.45
CA TRP A 467 23.92 -6.65 -1.01
C TRP A 467 25.00 -7.17 -0.06
#